data_90138abc57b52094ee5a4d5907433f2e
#
_entry.id   90138abc57b52094ee5a4d5907433f2e
#
_cell.length_a   1.000
_cell.length_b   1.000
_cell.length_c   1.000
_cell.angle_alpha   90.00
_cell.angle_beta   90.00
_cell.angle_gamma   90.00
#
_symmetry.space_group_name_H-M   'P 1'
#
loop_
_entity.id
_entity.type
_entity.pdbx_description
1 polymer ?
#
loop_
_entity_poly.entity_id
_entity_poly.type
_entity_poly.pdbx_seq_one_letter_code
_entity_poly.pdbx_strand_id
1 'polypeptide(L)'
;MTNYRIQREEQANTREYSSIIKELLIVGLLIMSFVVNIPLLTLIAFALACGLVFLSNYENSTYYLAFFTSFSSIFVYNGRHMFFVMAALFMIKSLISNKINRNTFLFYLVIFSYSMLFSDYNGEFKFAKFIGLILLFVIPLIAYSSDKIDCHVFMKHYILGFVISTVIGFFVENIPSLYQLFEADLMWTENYQELTRFFGLAFDSNFYALSNYIIIAYLLFAFEKTTPFRGLLTLFLLISGVMTISKSYFLVVGALLIFYIVKNISKIRHLVLFAMIALLGIWTFIAVSHMLGYNAIEMITSRFIKGGSFADNTTGRTEIWRSYIDLFKASGIKVWLFGFGFNANVSLTAHNTFIELLYHYGIVGLILWGTYFAYCLKLFREKTETFENKSSMVCMCLIVGIFFLSAYTYEAFWIGIAISFMTFGKRKQAGRNHV
;
A
#
# COMPACT_ATOMS: atom_id res chain seq x y z
N MET A 1 6.40 -21.49 36.67
CA MET A 1 6.37 -20.35 35.70
C MET A 1 6.45 -20.82 34.25
N THR A 2 7.20 -21.83 33.90
CA THR A 2 7.37 -22.32 32.49
C THR A 2 6.06 -22.81 31.87
N ASN A 3 5.25 -23.60 32.57
CA ASN A 3 3.97 -24.13 32.03
C ASN A 3 2.97 -23.03 31.72
N TYR A 4 2.90 -21.97 32.50
CA TYR A 4 1.99 -20.86 32.27
C TYR A 4 2.38 -20.05 31.03
N ARG A 5 3.68 -19.92 30.75
CA ARG A 5 4.19 -19.26 29.56
C ARG A 5 3.90 -20.06 28.30
N ILE A 6 4.10 -21.39 28.33
CA ILE A 6 3.80 -22.31 27.23
C ILE A 6 2.31 -22.28 26.90
N GLN A 7 1.41 -22.39 27.88
CA GLN A 7 -0.03 -22.30 27.65
C GLN A 7 -0.47 -20.96 27.05
N ARG A 8 0.16 -19.86 27.45
CA ARG A 8 -0.14 -18.53 26.90
C ARG A 8 0.31 -18.39 25.45
N GLU A 9 1.45 -18.94 25.10
CA GLU A 9 1.97 -18.96 23.72
C GLU A 9 1.10 -19.87 22.82
N GLU A 10 0.67 -21.02 23.30
CA GLU A 10 -0.26 -21.92 22.58
C GLU A 10 -1.62 -21.27 22.34
N GLN A 11 -2.18 -20.59 23.35
CA GLN A 11 -3.44 -19.86 23.20
C GLN A 11 -3.33 -18.69 22.22
N ALA A 12 -2.21 -17.95 22.22
CA ALA A 12 -1.96 -16.88 21.27
C ALA A 12 -1.87 -17.41 19.83
N ASN A 13 -1.14 -18.49 19.62
CA ASN A 13 -1.02 -19.17 18.33
C ASN A 13 -2.38 -19.68 17.82
N THR A 14 -3.16 -20.33 18.68
CA THR A 14 -4.50 -20.84 18.31
C THR A 14 -5.44 -19.70 17.88
N ARG A 15 -5.41 -18.57 18.56
CA ARG A 15 -6.21 -17.39 18.19
C ARG A 15 -5.78 -16.79 16.85
N GLU A 16 -4.48 -16.73 16.59
CA GLU A 16 -3.93 -16.22 15.34
C GLU A 16 -4.32 -17.14 14.17
N TYR A 17 -4.19 -18.47 14.31
CA TYR A 17 -4.63 -19.41 13.28
C TYR A 17 -6.14 -19.31 13.00
N SER A 18 -6.97 -19.17 14.04
CA SER A 18 -8.42 -18.97 13.88
C SER A 18 -8.72 -17.68 13.12
N SER A 19 -7.96 -16.63 13.34
CA SER A 19 -8.08 -15.35 12.62
C SER A 19 -7.80 -15.53 11.13
N ILE A 20 -6.67 -16.14 10.78
CA ILE A 20 -6.27 -16.39 9.39
C ILE A 20 -7.28 -17.29 8.66
N ILE A 21 -7.80 -18.33 9.30
CA ILE A 21 -8.82 -19.18 8.69
C ILE A 21 -10.07 -18.39 8.30
N LYS A 22 -10.53 -17.49 9.15
CA LYS A 22 -11.69 -16.62 8.84
C LYS A 22 -11.43 -15.72 7.64
N GLU A 23 -10.26 -15.13 7.56
CA GLU A 23 -9.83 -14.31 6.43
C GLU A 23 -9.83 -15.11 5.13
N LEU A 24 -9.23 -16.31 5.16
CA LEU A 24 -9.17 -17.19 3.99
C LEU A 24 -10.55 -17.65 3.52
N LEU A 25 -11.44 -17.96 4.45
CA LEU A 25 -12.83 -18.36 4.12
C LEU A 25 -13.58 -17.19 3.44
N ILE A 26 -13.42 -15.97 3.92
CA ILE A 26 -14.07 -14.80 3.32
C ILE A 26 -13.50 -14.53 1.93
N VAL A 27 -12.18 -14.59 1.76
CA VAL A 27 -11.56 -14.42 0.43
C VAL A 27 -11.97 -15.55 -0.50
N GLY A 28 -12.01 -16.81 -0.01
CA GLY A 28 -12.53 -17.93 -0.78
C GLY A 28 -13.97 -17.69 -1.29
N LEU A 29 -14.85 -17.19 -0.41
CA LEU A 29 -16.23 -16.82 -0.78
C LEU A 29 -16.26 -15.67 -1.80
N LEU A 30 -15.39 -14.67 -1.63
CA LEU A 30 -15.25 -13.54 -2.53
C LEU A 30 -14.79 -14.00 -3.93
N ILE A 31 -13.80 -14.87 -4.03
CA ILE A 31 -13.34 -15.40 -5.31
C ILE A 31 -14.39 -16.31 -5.94
N MET A 32 -15.06 -17.15 -5.14
CA MET A 32 -16.17 -17.96 -5.63
C MET A 32 -17.28 -17.10 -6.24
N SER A 33 -17.55 -15.91 -5.70
CA SER A 33 -18.55 -15.00 -6.27
C SER A 33 -18.23 -14.60 -7.72
N PHE A 34 -16.95 -14.43 -8.04
CA PHE A 34 -16.49 -14.15 -9.40
C PHE A 34 -16.48 -15.40 -10.27
N VAL A 35 -16.06 -16.55 -9.75
CA VAL A 35 -16.05 -17.82 -10.51
C VAL A 35 -17.46 -18.24 -10.93
N VAL A 36 -18.42 -18.16 -10.03
CA VAL A 36 -19.83 -18.52 -10.30
C VAL A 36 -20.67 -17.35 -10.82
N ASN A 37 -20.09 -16.16 -10.91
CA ASN A 37 -20.74 -14.91 -11.35
C ASN A 37 -22.02 -14.58 -10.56
N ILE A 38 -21.97 -14.67 -9.23
CA ILE A 38 -23.08 -14.34 -8.34
C ILE A 38 -22.72 -13.11 -7.47
N PRO A 39 -23.10 -11.88 -7.86
CA PRO A 39 -22.73 -10.66 -7.12
C PRO A 39 -23.19 -10.63 -5.67
N LEU A 40 -24.27 -11.35 -5.33
CA LEU A 40 -24.76 -11.45 -3.94
C LEU A 40 -23.71 -12.09 -3.02
N LEU A 41 -22.92 -13.05 -3.51
CA LEU A 41 -21.83 -13.64 -2.72
C LEU A 41 -20.74 -12.63 -2.39
N THR A 42 -20.45 -11.69 -3.31
CA THR A 42 -19.54 -10.57 -3.04
C THR A 42 -20.05 -9.72 -1.88
N LEU A 43 -21.35 -9.40 -1.87
CA LEU A 43 -21.96 -8.64 -0.78
C LEU A 43 -21.91 -9.39 0.56
N ILE A 44 -22.17 -10.70 0.54
CA ILE A 44 -22.06 -11.55 1.74
C ILE A 44 -20.62 -11.60 2.24
N ALA A 45 -19.64 -11.84 1.37
CA ALA A 45 -18.21 -11.83 1.73
C ALA A 45 -17.80 -10.49 2.34
N PHE A 46 -18.25 -9.39 1.74
CA PHE A 46 -18.00 -8.05 2.23
C PHE A 46 -18.65 -7.79 3.61
N ALA A 47 -19.91 -8.20 3.79
CA ALA A 47 -20.60 -8.07 5.08
C ALA A 47 -19.90 -8.88 6.18
N LEU A 48 -19.42 -10.09 5.88
CA LEU A 48 -18.64 -10.90 6.81
C LEU A 48 -17.29 -10.23 7.16
N ALA A 49 -16.59 -9.66 6.16
CA ALA A 49 -15.35 -8.91 6.40
C ALA A 49 -15.59 -7.69 7.29
N CYS A 50 -16.64 -6.91 7.01
CA CYS A 50 -17.08 -5.79 7.86
C CYS A 50 -17.45 -6.26 9.28
N GLY A 51 -18.13 -7.38 9.40
CA GLY A 51 -18.46 -8.00 10.68
C GLY A 51 -17.20 -8.36 11.48
N LEU A 52 -16.20 -8.97 10.85
CA LEU A 52 -14.91 -9.25 11.50
C LEU A 52 -14.22 -7.97 11.98
N VAL A 53 -14.16 -6.95 11.14
CA VAL A 53 -13.53 -5.68 11.50
C VAL A 53 -14.28 -4.97 12.63
N PHE A 54 -15.62 -4.99 12.63
CA PHE A 54 -16.40 -4.25 13.61
C PHE A 54 -16.57 -4.99 14.93
N LEU A 55 -16.83 -6.30 14.91
CA LEU A 55 -17.18 -7.10 16.10
C LEU A 55 -15.95 -7.63 16.87
N SER A 56 -14.81 -7.78 16.22
CA SER A 56 -13.59 -8.28 16.87
C SER A 56 -13.02 -7.28 17.89
N ASN A 57 -12.03 -7.68 18.70
CA ASN A 57 -11.29 -6.72 19.49
C ASN A 57 -10.51 -5.75 18.59
N TYR A 58 -10.04 -4.63 19.13
CA TYR A 58 -9.41 -3.56 18.36
C TYR A 58 -8.15 -4.03 17.61
N GLU A 59 -7.32 -4.86 18.24
CA GLU A 59 -6.09 -5.40 17.67
C GLU A 59 -6.39 -6.27 16.45
N ASN A 60 -7.29 -7.26 16.61
CA ASN A 60 -7.70 -8.13 15.50
C ASN A 60 -8.39 -7.35 14.37
N SER A 61 -9.19 -6.34 14.69
CA SER A 61 -9.80 -5.48 13.68
C SER A 61 -8.77 -4.79 12.81
N THR A 62 -7.67 -4.35 13.42
CA THR A 62 -6.54 -3.72 12.71
C THR A 62 -5.85 -4.74 11.79
N TYR A 63 -5.67 -5.99 12.24
CA TYR A 63 -5.09 -7.06 11.43
C TYR A 63 -6.00 -7.43 10.25
N TYR A 64 -7.30 -7.57 10.47
CA TYR A 64 -8.28 -7.82 9.41
C TYR A 64 -8.29 -6.69 8.36
N LEU A 65 -8.28 -5.44 8.82
CA LEU A 65 -8.22 -4.29 7.90
C LEU A 65 -6.96 -4.35 7.03
N ALA A 66 -5.81 -4.67 7.62
CA ALA A 66 -4.55 -4.81 6.88
C ALA A 66 -4.62 -5.93 5.84
N PHE A 67 -5.17 -7.09 6.20
CA PHE A 67 -5.35 -8.22 5.28
C PHE A 67 -6.27 -7.86 4.11
N PHE A 68 -7.47 -7.33 4.40
CA PHE A 68 -8.47 -7.03 3.37
C PHE A 68 -8.11 -5.84 2.48
N THR A 69 -7.15 -4.99 2.87
CA THR A 69 -6.65 -3.90 2.01
C THR A 69 -6.14 -4.41 0.67
N SER A 70 -5.54 -5.60 0.63
CA SER A 70 -5.04 -6.21 -0.61
C SER A 70 -6.15 -6.66 -1.58
N PHE A 71 -7.40 -6.63 -1.14
CA PHE A 71 -8.60 -7.00 -1.90
C PHE A 71 -9.54 -5.81 -2.09
N SER A 72 -9.09 -4.59 -1.76
CA SER A 72 -9.93 -3.38 -1.81
C SER A 72 -10.56 -3.16 -3.20
N SER A 73 -9.81 -3.45 -4.25
CA SER A 73 -10.22 -3.30 -5.65
C SER A 73 -11.32 -4.26 -6.10
N ILE A 74 -11.42 -5.44 -5.48
CA ILE A 74 -12.42 -6.46 -5.86
C ILE A 74 -13.63 -6.52 -4.92
N PHE A 75 -13.64 -5.76 -3.84
CA PHE A 75 -14.87 -5.52 -3.08
C PHE A 75 -15.76 -4.51 -3.80
N VAL A 76 -16.34 -4.96 -4.92
CA VAL A 76 -17.19 -4.14 -5.80
C VAL A 76 -18.58 -4.74 -5.89
N TYR A 77 -19.60 -3.92 -5.74
CA TYR A 77 -21.00 -4.31 -5.94
C TYR A 77 -21.72 -3.25 -6.77
N ASN A 78 -22.35 -3.66 -7.85
CA ASN A 78 -23.00 -2.76 -8.82
C ASN A 78 -22.08 -1.58 -9.26
N GLY A 79 -20.82 -1.88 -9.58
CA GLY A 79 -19.82 -0.91 -10.02
C GLY A 79 -19.34 0.06 -8.93
N ARG A 80 -19.69 -0.17 -7.66
CA ARG A 80 -19.27 0.69 -6.53
C ARG A 80 -18.27 -0.04 -5.64
N HIS A 81 -17.13 0.58 -5.40
CA HIS A 81 -16.15 0.10 -4.44
C HIS A 81 -16.67 0.24 -3.02
N MET A 82 -16.59 -0.83 -2.23
CA MET A 82 -17.16 -0.91 -0.89
C MET A 82 -16.12 -0.84 0.24
N PHE A 83 -14.84 -1.00 -0.06
CA PHE A 83 -13.79 -1.10 0.97
C PHE A 83 -13.78 0.08 1.96
N PHE A 84 -14.15 1.28 1.50
CA PHE A 84 -14.25 2.45 2.36
C PHE A 84 -15.27 2.30 3.51
N VAL A 85 -16.31 1.49 3.33
CA VAL A 85 -17.28 1.20 4.39
C VAL A 85 -16.60 0.43 5.53
N MET A 86 -15.71 -0.50 5.19
CA MET A 86 -14.91 -1.23 6.19
C MET A 86 -13.99 -0.28 6.97
N ALA A 87 -13.32 0.66 6.29
CA ALA A 87 -12.51 1.70 6.92
C ALA A 87 -13.34 2.63 7.82
N ALA A 88 -14.54 3.02 7.36
CA ALA A 88 -15.47 3.82 8.15
C ALA A 88 -15.95 3.08 9.41
N LEU A 89 -16.29 1.79 9.29
CA LEU A 89 -16.67 0.96 10.45
C LEU A 89 -15.52 0.82 11.45
N PHE A 90 -14.28 0.67 10.99
CA PHE A 90 -13.11 0.68 11.85
C PHE A 90 -12.93 2.02 12.57
N MET A 91 -13.17 3.13 11.88
CA MET A 91 -13.14 4.47 12.45
C MET A 91 -14.24 4.63 13.52
N ILE A 92 -15.48 4.24 13.23
CA ILE A 92 -16.60 4.27 14.19
C ILE A 92 -16.27 3.44 15.43
N LYS A 93 -15.75 2.23 15.24
CA LYS A 93 -15.31 1.38 16.34
C LYS A 93 -14.24 2.04 17.20
N SER A 94 -13.30 2.73 16.58
CA SER A 94 -12.22 3.44 17.28
C SER A 94 -12.77 4.60 18.11
N LEU A 95 -13.80 5.32 17.60
CA LEU A 95 -14.54 6.36 18.34
C LEU A 95 -15.25 5.77 19.55
N ILE A 96 -16.02 4.70 19.36
CA ILE A 96 -16.77 4.03 20.44
C ILE A 96 -15.82 3.49 21.52
N SER A 97 -14.66 2.97 21.11
CA SER A 97 -13.66 2.42 22.02
C SER A 97 -12.76 3.47 22.69
N ASN A 98 -13.03 4.75 22.51
CA ASN A 98 -12.21 5.87 23.01
C ASN A 98 -10.73 5.74 22.61
N LYS A 99 -10.46 5.21 21.40
CA LYS A 99 -9.11 5.01 20.88
C LYS A 99 -8.60 6.18 20.05
N ILE A 100 -9.30 7.29 20.04
CA ILE A 100 -8.93 8.48 19.27
C ILE A 100 -8.41 9.55 20.23
N ASN A 101 -7.22 10.04 19.92
CA ASN A 101 -6.69 11.23 20.56
C ASN A 101 -7.48 12.46 20.06
N ARG A 102 -7.98 13.29 21.01
CA ARG A 102 -8.74 14.49 20.70
C ARG A 102 -8.02 15.43 19.73
N ASN A 103 -6.72 15.63 19.91
CA ASN A 103 -5.93 16.51 19.05
C ASN A 103 -5.83 15.95 17.62
N THR A 104 -5.66 14.64 17.48
CA THR A 104 -5.65 13.96 16.17
C THR A 104 -6.99 14.15 15.45
N PHE A 105 -8.09 14.01 16.17
CA PHE A 105 -9.43 14.21 15.62
C PHE A 105 -9.66 15.65 15.17
N LEU A 106 -9.30 16.63 16.02
CA LEU A 106 -9.40 18.03 15.66
C LEU A 106 -8.55 18.39 14.45
N PHE A 107 -7.33 17.84 14.36
CA PHE A 107 -6.46 18.10 13.22
C PHE A 107 -7.02 17.50 11.92
N TYR A 108 -7.58 16.29 12.00
CA TYR A 108 -8.31 15.71 10.89
C TYR A 108 -9.49 16.58 10.45
N LEU A 109 -10.29 17.07 11.40
CA LEU A 109 -11.41 17.97 11.09
C LEU A 109 -10.95 19.24 10.39
N VAL A 110 -9.79 19.79 10.76
CA VAL A 110 -9.21 20.96 10.06
C VAL A 110 -8.90 20.64 8.61
N ILE A 111 -8.23 19.52 8.33
CA ILE A 111 -7.91 19.11 6.95
C ILE A 111 -9.19 18.83 6.16
N PHE A 112 -10.14 18.12 6.76
CA PHE A 112 -11.42 17.81 6.14
C PHE A 112 -12.22 19.08 5.82
N SER A 113 -12.35 19.99 6.79
CA SER A 113 -13.04 21.27 6.60
C SER A 113 -12.36 22.14 5.54
N TYR A 114 -11.04 22.20 5.56
CA TYR A 114 -10.25 22.88 4.53
C TYR A 114 -10.55 22.31 3.14
N SER A 115 -10.54 20.99 3.01
CA SER A 115 -10.84 20.31 1.75
C SER A 115 -12.24 20.61 1.23
N MET A 116 -13.21 20.69 2.14
CA MET A 116 -14.61 21.03 1.78
C MET A 116 -14.77 22.52 1.41
N LEU A 117 -14.17 23.43 2.18
CA LEU A 117 -14.30 24.87 1.95
C LEU A 117 -13.69 25.32 0.59
N PHE A 118 -12.60 24.68 0.18
CA PHE A 118 -11.90 25.00 -1.06
C PHE A 118 -12.17 23.97 -2.17
N SER A 119 -13.26 23.21 -2.07
CA SER A 119 -13.68 22.29 -3.12
C SER A 119 -14.30 23.05 -4.30
N ASP A 120 -14.04 22.57 -5.51
CA ASP A 120 -14.78 23.02 -6.67
C ASP A 120 -16.10 22.25 -6.76
N TYR A 121 -17.22 22.95 -6.52
CA TYR A 121 -18.58 22.38 -6.58
C TYR A 121 -19.22 22.50 -7.96
N ASN A 122 -18.55 23.13 -8.94
CA ASN A 122 -19.07 23.26 -10.30
C ASN A 122 -18.87 21.98 -11.13
N GLY A 123 -18.06 21.04 -10.64
CA GLY A 123 -17.83 19.74 -11.25
C GLY A 123 -18.60 18.60 -10.58
N GLU A 124 -18.60 17.42 -11.20
CA GLU A 124 -19.12 16.21 -10.57
C GLU A 124 -18.36 15.92 -9.27
N PHE A 125 -19.10 15.78 -8.17
CA PHE A 125 -18.53 15.43 -6.88
C PHE A 125 -17.92 14.02 -6.93
N LYS A 126 -16.60 13.93 -6.96
CA LYS A 126 -15.89 12.64 -7.03
C LYS A 126 -15.86 11.98 -5.64
N PHE A 127 -16.86 11.16 -5.41
CA PHE A 127 -17.03 10.42 -4.16
C PHE A 127 -15.77 9.61 -3.76
N ALA A 128 -15.02 9.09 -4.72
CA ALA A 128 -13.76 8.38 -4.47
C ALA A 128 -12.70 9.26 -3.77
N LYS A 129 -12.60 10.55 -4.13
CA LYS A 129 -11.68 11.49 -3.45
C LYS A 129 -12.11 11.77 -2.01
N PHE A 130 -13.42 11.86 -1.77
CA PHE A 130 -13.97 12.03 -0.42
C PHE A 130 -13.65 10.83 0.47
N ILE A 131 -13.74 9.62 -0.09
CA ILE A 131 -13.36 8.38 0.59
C ILE A 131 -11.88 8.39 0.97
N GLY A 132 -11.00 8.82 0.08
CA GLY A 132 -9.57 8.96 0.38
C GLY A 132 -9.33 9.84 1.61
N LEU A 133 -10.09 10.93 1.78
CA LEU A 133 -10.02 11.77 2.99
C LEU A 133 -10.45 11.03 4.25
N ILE A 134 -11.47 10.18 4.18
CA ILE A 134 -11.90 9.35 5.32
C ILE A 134 -10.81 8.34 5.68
N LEU A 135 -10.18 7.72 4.69
CA LEU A 135 -9.12 6.74 4.90
C LEU A 135 -7.88 7.33 5.59
N LEU A 136 -7.60 8.63 5.39
CA LEU A 136 -6.56 9.35 6.14
C LEU A 136 -6.66 9.16 7.64
N PHE A 137 -7.85 9.01 8.14
CA PHE A 137 -8.10 8.90 9.57
C PHE A 137 -7.69 7.55 10.16
N VAL A 138 -7.58 6.51 9.33
CA VAL A 138 -7.15 5.17 9.77
C VAL A 138 -5.71 5.20 10.29
N ILE A 139 -4.83 6.01 9.71
CA ILE A 139 -3.43 6.11 10.15
C ILE A 139 -3.28 6.53 11.62
N PRO A 140 -3.84 7.67 12.05
CA PRO A 140 -3.73 8.07 13.45
C PRO A 140 -4.44 7.11 14.41
N LEU A 141 -5.47 6.39 13.97
CA LEU A 141 -6.12 5.37 14.79
C LEU A 141 -5.19 4.18 15.05
N ILE A 142 -4.52 3.69 14.02
CA ILE A 142 -3.50 2.63 14.15
C ILE A 142 -2.34 3.15 15.00
N ALA A 143 -1.90 4.39 14.77
CA ALA A 143 -0.84 5.03 15.53
C ALA A 143 -1.15 5.10 17.02
N TYR A 144 -2.34 5.58 17.37
CA TYR A 144 -2.74 5.74 18.76
C TYR A 144 -2.74 4.41 19.54
N SER A 145 -3.03 3.32 18.88
CA SER A 145 -3.09 1.98 19.47
C SER A 145 -1.83 1.15 19.22
N SER A 146 -0.78 1.73 18.65
CA SER A 146 0.45 1.02 18.28
C SER A 146 1.18 0.35 19.44
N ASP A 147 0.97 0.81 20.68
CA ASP A 147 1.47 0.16 21.89
C ASP A 147 0.84 -1.22 22.17
N LYS A 148 -0.37 -1.47 21.66
CA LYS A 148 -1.12 -2.73 21.78
C LYS A 148 -1.05 -3.58 20.53
N ILE A 149 -0.78 -2.98 19.36
CA ILE A 149 -0.70 -3.68 18.09
C ILE A 149 0.69 -4.29 17.95
N ASP A 150 0.75 -5.59 17.72
CA ASP A 150 1.98 -6.26 17.35
C ASP A 150 2.26 -6.00 15.86
N CYS A 151 3.35 -5.27 15.60
CA CYS A 151 3.75 -4.93 14.23
C CYS A 151 4.03 -6.17 13.36
N HIS A 152 4.58 -7.25 13.97
CA HIS A 152 4.87 -8.46 13.21
C HIS A 152 3.59 -9.21 12.83
N VAL A 153 2.62 -9.28 13.74
CA VAL A 153 1.31 -9.88 13.45
C VAL A 153 0.57 -9.05 12.40
N PHE A 154 0.56 -7.72 12.53
CA PHE A 154 -0.02 -6.83 11.53
C PHE A 154 0.59 -7.05 10.13
N MET A 155 1.93 -7.07 10.06
CA MET A 155 2.64 -7.33 8.80
C MET A 155 2.38 -8.71 8.24
N LYS A 156 2.26 -9.72 9.09
CA LYS A 156 1.93 -11.09 8.67
C LYS A 156 0.57 -11.14 7.96
N HIS A 157 -0.46 -10.51 8.52
CA HIS A 157 -1.78 -10.41 7.91
C HIS A 157 -1.74 -9.62 6.59
N TYR A 158 -1.06 -8.46 6.57
CA TYR A 158 -0.91 -7.66 5.36
C TYR A 158 -0.17 -8.41 4.24
N ILE A 159 0.97 -9.05 4.56
CA ILE A 159 1.77 -9.85 3.61
C ILE A 159 0.96 -11.04 3.11
N LEU A 160 0.25 -11.74 3.99
CA LEU A 160 -0.58 -12.88 3.61
C LEU A 160 -1.67 -12.46 2.61
N GLY A 161 -2.39 -11.38 2.91
CA GLY A 161 -3.38 -10.81 1.99
C GLY A 161 -2.76 -10.44 0.65
N PHE A 162 -1.60 -9.76 0.67
CA PHE A 162 -0.90 -9.36 -0.54
C PHE A 162 -0.42 -10.55 -1.40
N VAL A 163 0.14 -11.58 -0.76
CA VAL A 163 0.58 -12.80 -1.47
C VAL A 163 -0.61 -13.52 -2.11
N ILE A 164 -1.71 -13.67 -1.40
CA ILE A 164 -2.93 -14.30 -1.93
C ILE A 164 -3.49 -13.47 -3.09
N SER A 165 -3.58 -12.14 -2.94
CA SER A 165 -4.04 -11.26 -4.01
C SER A 165 -3.12 -11.32 -5.24
N THR A 166 -1.81 -11.48 -5.05
CA THR A 166 -0.84 -11.69 -6.12
C THR A 166 -1.08 -13.02 -6.84
N VAL A 167 -1.27 -14.11 -6.08
CA VAL A 167 -1.55 -15.43 -6.67
C VAL A 167 -2.85 -15.39 -7.47
N ILE A 168 -3.91 -14.79 -6.93
CA ILE A 168 -5.18 -14.64 -7.66
C ILE A 168 -4.98 -13.77 -8.91
N GLY A 169 -4.16 -12.73 -8.82
CA GLY A 169 -3.81 -11.85 -9.93
C GLY A 169 -3.22 -12.58 -11.14
N PHE A 170 -2.50 -13.68 -10.94
CA PHE A 170 -2.02 -14.53 -12.06
C PHE A 170 -3.14 -15.28 -12.80
N PHE A 171 -4.31 -15.39 -12.19
CA PHE A 171 -5.47 -16.09 -12.74
C PHE A 171 -6.60 -15.16 -13.16
N VAL A 172 -6.42 -13.84 -13.12
CA VAL A 172 -7.49 -12.88 -13.46
C VAL A 172 -8.08 -13.15 -14.83
N GLU A 173 -7.24 -13.38 -15.83
CA GLU A 173 -7.67 -13.67 -17.23
C GLU A 173 -8.49 -14.97 -17.34
N ASN A 174 -8.32 -15.91 -16.40
CA ASN A 174 -9.04 -17.19 -16.39
C ASN A 174 -10.42 -17.09 -15.70
N ILE A 175 -10.75 -15.94 -15.08
CA ILE A 175 -12.01 -15.70 -14.38
C ILE A 175 -12.74 -14.56 -15.09
N PRO A 176 -13.69 -14.83 -16.02
CA PRO A 176 -14.25 -13.82 -16.90
C PRO A 176 -14.87 -12.62 -16.18
N SER A 177 -15.60 -12.84 -15.10
CA SER A 177 -16.23 -11.74 -14.35
C SER A 177 -15.21 -10.90 -13.55
N LEU A 178 -14.10 -11.50 -13.15
CA LEU A 178 -12.98 -10.78 -12.51
C LEU A 178 -12.17 -10.01 -13.57
N TYR A 179 -11.96 -10.62 -14.75
CA TYR A 179 -11.31 -9.96 -15.88
C TYR A 179 -12.05 -8.70 -16.31
N GLN A 180 -13.39 -8.79 -16.46
CA GLN A 180 -14.23 -7.63 -16.83
C GLN A 180 -14.08 -6.45 -15.87
N LEU A 181 -13.80 -6.71 -14.59
CA LEU A 181 -13.58 -5.66 -13.60
C LEU A 181 -12.32 -4.82 -13.90
N PHE A 182 -11.30 -5.44 -14.51
CA PHE A 182 -10.02 -4.82 -14.86
C PHE A 182 -9.85 -4.56 -16.36
N GLU A 183 -10.83 -4.93 -17.19
CA GLU A 183 -10.74 -4.88 -18.66
C GLU A 183 -10.38 -3.49 -19.18
N ALA A 184 -10.98 -2.44 -18.64
CA ALA A 184 -10.70 -1.07 -19.06
C ALA A 184 -9.23 -0.67 -18.81
N ASP A 185 -8.67 -1.08 -17.68
CA ASP A 185 -7.28 -0.80 -17.32
C ASP A 185 -6.30 -1.64 -18.13
N LEU A 186 -6.67 -2.90 -18.42
CA LEU A 186 -5.89 -3.80 -19.29
C LEU A 186 -5.86 -3.28 -20.73
N MET A 187 -7.01 -2.95 -21.32
CA MET A 187 -7.10 -2.40 -22.68
C MET A 187 -6.33 -1.09 -22.81
N TRP A 188 -6.38 -0.23 -21.77
CA TRP A 188 -5.59 1.00 -21.78
C TRP A 188 -4.10 0.71 -21.78
N THR A 189 -3.66 -0.28 -21.01
CA THR A 189 -2.25 -0.69 -20.93
C THR A 189 -1.76 -1.29 -22.24
N GLU A 190 -2.55 -2.15 -22.86
CA GLU A 190 -2.24 -2.77 -24.15
C GLU A 190 -2.17 -1.76 -25.29
N ASN A 191 -3.17 -0.89 -25.42
CA ASN A 191 -3.23 0.09 -26.51
C ASN A 191 -2.16 1.17 -26.43
N TYR A 192 -1.78 1.60 -25.22
CA TYR A 192 -0.80 2.68 -25.04
C TYR A 192 0.64 2.20 -24.86
N GLN A 193 0.84 0.99 -24.36
CA GLN A 193 2.18 0.54 -23.97
C GLN A 193 2.66 -0.69 -24.73
N GLU A 194 1.81 -1.30 -25.55
CA GLU A 194 2.12 -2.55 -26.32
C GLU A 194 2.66 -3.70 -25.42
N LEU A 195 2.42 -3.62 -24.10
CA LEU A 195 2.97 -4.54 -23.12
C LEU A 195 1.96 -4.84 -22.02
N THR A 196 1.61 -6.10 -21.87
CA THR A 196 0.83 -6.57 -20.72
C THR A 196 1.67 -6.45 -19.44
N ARG A 197 1.20 -5.70 -18.47
CA ARG A 197 1.89 -5.46 -17.20
C ARG A 197 1.15 -6.13 -16.06
N PHE A 198 1.87 -6.84 -15.20
CA PHE A 198 1.27 -7.45 -14.03
C PHE A 198 0.87 -6.39 -12.99
N PHE A 199 -0.33 -6.48 -12.47
CA PHE A 199 -0.89 -5.57 -11.46
C PHE A 199 -1.50 -6.29 -10.24
N GLY A 200 -1.42 -7.63 -10.17
CA GLY A 200 -2.07 -8.41 -9.12
C GLY A 200 -3.59 -8.21 -9.12
N LEU A 201 -4.12 -7.75 -7.99
CA LEU A 201 -5.50 -7.26 -7.86
C LEU A 201 -5.55 -5.73 -7.62
N ALA A 202 -4.46 -4.98 -7.86
CA ALA A 202 -4.49 -3.52 -7.87
C ALA A 202 -4.91 -3.04 -9.28
N PHE A 203 -5.61 -1.90 -9.37
CA PHE A 203 -6.02 -1.36 -10.68
C PHE A 203 -4.85 -0.88 -11.55
N ASP A 204 -3.69 -0.66 -10.99
CA ASP A 204 -2.51 -0.19 -11.70
C ASP A 204 -1.26 -0.92 -11.19
N SER A 205 -0.39 -1.32 -12.12
CA SER A 205 0.86 -2.00 -11.84
C SER A 205 1.84 -1.19 -10.96
N ASN A 206 1.75 0.15 -10.97
CA ASN A 206 2.60 0.98 -10.11
C ASN A 206 2.10 0.98 -8.65
N PHE A 207 0.78 0.88 -8.42
CA PHE A 207 0.22 0.72 -7.07
C PHE A 207 0.53 -0.66 -6.49
N TYR A 208 0.46 -1.70 -7.34
CA TYR A 208 0.94 -3.02 -6.95
C TYR A 208 2.44 -2.96 -6.57
N ALA A 209 3.26 -2.33 -7.41
CA ALA A 209 4.69 -2.15 -7.15
C ALA A 209 4.95 -1.40 -5.83
N LEU A 210 4.16 -0.36 -5.50
CA LEU A 210 4.25 0.38 -4.23
C LEU A 210 4.09 -0.56 -3.04
N SER A 211 3.03 -1.36 -3.01
CA SER A 211 2.78 -2.32 -1.93
C SER A 211 3.88 -3.38 -1.84
N ASN A 212 4.31 -3.88 -3.00
CA ASN A 212 5.33 -4.90 -3.12
C ASN A 212 6.69 -4.45 -2.53
N TYR A 213 7.22 -3.28 -2.93
CA TYR A 213 8.52 -2.87 -2.43
C TYR A 213 8.48 -2.38 -0.97
N ILE A 214 7.34 -1.92 -0.44
CA ILE A 214 7.14 -1.68 0.99
C ILE A 214 7.33 -2.99 1.78
N ILE A 215 6.72 -4.08 1.32
CA ILE A 215 6.85 -5.40 1.94
C ILE A 215 8.30 -5.89 1.82
N ILE A 216 8.95 -5.75 0.67
CA ILE A 216 10.37 -6.12 0.50
C ILE A 216 11.25 -5.33 1.48
N ALA A 217 11.04 -4.02 1.61
CA ALA A 217 11.79 -3.20 2.55
C ALA A 217 11.60 -3.68 3.99
N TYR A 218 10.36 -4.02 4.38
CA TYR A 218 10.09 -4.62 5.69
C TYR A 218 10.83 -5.94 5.89
N LEU A 219 10.73 -6.85 4.93
CA LEU A 219 11.40 -8.16 5.00
C LEU A 219 12.92 -8.03 5.09
N LEU A 220 13.53 -7.12 4.36
CA LEU A 220 14.99 -6.94 4.33
C LEU A 220 15.52 -6.22 5.57
N PHE A 221 14.80 -5.26 6.13
CA PHE A 221 15.35 -4.34 7.12
C PHE A 221 14.67 -4.36 8.49
N ALA A 222 13.42 -4.72 8.58
CA ALA A 222 12.66 -4.72 9.83
C ALA A 222 12.41 -6.12 10.42
N PHE A 223 12.42 -7.15 9.59
CA PHE A 223 12.20 -8.53 10.04
C PHE A 223 13.50 -9.16 10.56
N GLU A 224 13.54 -9.49 11.85
CA GLU A 224 14.81 -9.91 12.51
C GLU A 224 15.24 -11.34 12.19
N LYS A 225 14.29 -12.27 12.06
CA LYS A 225 14.61 -13.68 11.86
C LYS A 225 14.92 -13.98 10.39
N THR A 226 16.12 -14.46 10.11
CA THR A 226 16.47 -15.02 8.80
C THR A 226 15.96 -16.47 8.73
N THR A 227 14.85 -16.67 8.05
CA THR A 227 14.30 -18.01 7.79
C THR A 227 14.34 -18.29 6.30
N PRO A 228 14.46 -19.57 5.87
CA PRO A 228 14.36 -19.93 4.45
C PRO A 228 13.05 -19.42 3.81
N PHE A 229 11.96 -19.46 4.57
CA PHE A 229 10.66 -18.95 4.14
C PHE A 229 10.71 -17.46 3.78
N ARG A 230 11.41 -16.64 4.57
CA ARG A 230 11.62 -15.22 4.26
C ARG A 230 12.33 -15.03 2.91
N GLY A 231 13.36 -15.86 2.66
CA GLY A 231 14.09 -15.83 1.38
C GLY A 231 13.19 -16.14 0.18
N LEU A 232 12.40 -17.22 0.28
CA LEU A 232 11.43 -17.61 -0.75
C LEU A 232 10.36 -16.55 -0.97
N LEU A 233 9.82 -15.98 0.10
CA LEU A 233 8.84 -14.91 0.03
C LEU A 233 9.43 -13.65 -0.64
N THR A 234 10.65 -13.27 -0.27
CA THR A 234 11.33 -12.14 -0.91
C THR A 234 11.56 -12.39 -2.39
N LEU A 235 11.96 -13.60 -2.76
CA LEU A 235 12.14 -14.00 -4.16
C LEU A 235 10.82 -13.92 -4.94
N PHE A 236 9.73 -14.48 -4.38
CA PHE A 236 8.39 -14.40 -4.99
C PHE A 236 7.97 -12.94 -5.25
N LEU A 237 8.18 -12.07 -4.27
CA LEU A 237 7.88 -10.64 -4.38
C LEU A 237 8.79 -9.94 -5.40
N LEU A 238 10.06 -10.29 -5.48
CA LEU A 238 10.97 -9.76 -6.48
C LEU A 238 10.51 -10.13 -7.90
N ILE A 239 10.15 -11.39 -8.12
CA ILE A 239 9.67 -11.86 -9.44
C ILE A 239 8.36 -11.14 -9.80
N SER A 240 7.35 -11.17 -8.93
CA SER A 240 6.05 -10.54 -9.21
C SER A 240 6.17 -9.04 -9.40
N GLY A 241 7.08 -8.39 -8.67
CA GLY A 241 7.34 -6.96 -8.83
C GLY A 241 8.05 -6.62 -10.15
N VAL A 242 8.98 -7.43 -10.62
CA VAL A 242 9.61 -7.27 -11.95
C VAL A 242 8.58 -7.37 -13.06
N MET A 243 7.59 -8.26 -12.95
CA MET A 243 6.49 -8.41 -13.92
C MET A 243 5.61 -7.15 -14.04
N THR A 244 5.66 -6.24 -13.07
CA THR A 244 4.97 -4.93 -13.21
C THR A 244 5.58 -4.04 -14.26
N ILE A 245 6.82 -4.27 -14.65
CA ILE A 245 7.63 -3.42 -15.55
C ILE A 245 7.57 -1.93 -15.15
N SER A 246 7.45 -1.68 -13.85
CA SER A 246 7.37 -0.33 -13.29
C SER A 246 8.78 0.26 -13.11
N LYS A 247 9.05 1.41 -13.73
CA LYS A 247 10.33 2.13 -13.56
C LYS A 247 10.61 2.48 -12.10
N SER A 248 9.58 2.88 -11.36
CA SER A 248 9.70 3.16 -9.92
C SER A 248 10.05 1.91 -9.11
N TYR A 249 9.53 0.74 -9.49
CA TYR A 249 9.89 -0.53 -8.87
C TYR A 249 11.38 -0.82 -9.00
N PHE A 250 11.90 -0.79 -10.21
CA PHE A 250 13.32 -1.05 -10.45
C PHE A 250 14.24 -0.07 -9.72
N LEU A 251 13.87 1.22 -9.69
CA LEU A 251 14.64 2.24 -8.98
C LEU A 251 14.65 1.97 -7.47
N VAL A 252 13.48 1.76 -6.86
CA VAL A 252 13.35 1.61 -5.40
C VAL A 252 13.95 0.29 -4.95
N VAL A 253 13.63 -0.81 -5.63
CA VAL A 253 14.15 -2.13 -5.26
C VAL A 253 15.64 -2.22 -5.53
N GLY A 254 16.13 -1.67 -6.64
CA GLY A 254 17.55 -1.58 -6.92
C GLY A 254 18.32 -0.85 -5.82
N ALA A 255 17.82 0.32 -5.38
CA ALA A 255 18.39 1.05 -4.25
C ALA A 255 18.36 0.26 -2.93
N LEU A 256 17.23 -0.42 -2.64
CA LEU A 256 17.10 -1.30 -1.46
C LEU A 256 18.13 -2.42 -1.47
N LEU A 257 18.30 -3.07 -2.60
CA LEU A 257 19.24 -4.19 -2.76
C LEU A 257 20.69 -3.71 -2.59
N ILE A 258 21.06 -2.59 -3.22
CA ILE A 258 22.38 -1.97 -3.07
C ILE A 258 22.63 -1.66 -1.59
N PHE A 259 21.68 -1.01 -0.92
CA PHE A 259 21.82 -0.66 0.49
C PHE A 259 21.90 -1.91 1.38
N TYR A 260 21.13 -2.95 1.09
CA TYR A 260 21.20 -4.24 1.80
C TYR A 260 22.57 -4.89 1.65
N ILE A 261 23.14 -4.89 0.43
CA ILE A 261 24.47 -5.41 0.13
C ILE A 261 25.53 -4.63 0.93
N VAL A 262 25.52 -3.29 0.83
CA VAL A 262 26.50 -2.44 1.54
C VAL A 262 26.43 -2.66 3.05
N LYS A 263 25.22 -2.75 3.63
CA LYS A 263 25.04 -3.00 5.07
C LYS A 263 25.53 -4.35 5.52
N ASN A 264 25.49 -5.38 4.67
CA ASN A 264 25.85 -6.75 4.99
C ASN A 264 27.15 -7.20 4.34
N ILE A 265 27.98 -6.28 3.86
CA ILE A 265 29.22 -6.59 3.12
C ILE A 265 30.20 -7.46 3.93
N SER A 266 30.20 -7.33 5.25
CA SER A 266 30.99 -8.17 6.16
C SER A 266 30.48 -9.62 6.29
N LYS A 267 29.25 -9.89 5.81
CA LYS A 267 28.58 -11.20 5.90
C LYS A 267 28.54 -11.87 4.55
N ILE A 268 29.70 -12.23 4.00
CA ILE A 268 29.85 -12.74 2.62
C ILE A 268 28.91 -13.90 2.30
N ARG A 269 28.65 -14.81 3.24
CA ARG A 269 27.71 -15.93 3.06
C ARG A 269 26.30 -15.45 2.73
N HIS A 270 25.83 -14.37 3.36
CA HIS A 270 24.50 -13.80 3.10
C HIS A 270 24.47 -13.12 1.73
N LEU A 271 25.57 -12.49 1.31
CA LEU A 271 25.69 -11.87 -0.01
C LEU A 271 25.70 -12.91 -1.12
N VAL A 272 26.45 -14.00 -0.93
CA VAL A 272 26.47 -15.12 -1.89
C VAL A 272 25.09 -15.76 -2.01
N LEU A 273 24.43 -16.06 -0.88
CA LEU A 273 23.07 -16.58 -0.88
C LEU A 273 22.10 -15.63 -1.59
N PHE A 274 22.20 -14.34 -1.30
CA PHE A 274 21.37 -13.32 -1.93
C PHE A 274 21.62 -13.23 -3.44
N ALA A 275 22.88 -13.26 -3.89
CA ALA A 275 23.23 -13.27 -5.29
C ALA A 275 22.68 -14.51 -6.00
N MET A 276 22.79 -15.69 -5.37
CA MET A 276 22.20 -16.92 -5.91
C MET A 276 20.68 -16.83 -6.04
N ILE A 277 20.00 -16.28 -5.02
CA ILE A 277 18.54 -16.07 -5.06
C ILE A 277 18.17 -15.08 -6.17
N ALA A 278 18.91 -13.98 -6.32
CA ALA A 278 18.69 -13.01 -7.38
C ALA A 278 18.88 -13.61 -8.78
N LEU A 279 19.95 -14.38 -9.00
CA LEU A 279 20.21 -15.08 -10.25
C LEU A 279 19.12 -16.11 -10.57
N LEU A 280 18.71 -16.90 -9.56
CA LEU A 280 17.60 -17.84 -9.69
C LEU A 280 16.30 -17.11 -10.05
N GLY A 281 16.03 -15.97 -9.42
CA GLY A 281 14.87 -15.14 -9.73
C GLY A 281 14.87 -14.62 -11.16
N ILE A 282 15.99 -14.11 -11.63
CA ILE A 282 16.16 -13.64 -13.02
C ILE A 282 15.96 -14.82 -13.99
N TRP A 283 16.60 -15.94 -13.71
CA TRP A 283 16.46 -17.14 -14.53
C TRP A 283 15.02 -17.64 -14.58
N THR A 284 14.35 -17.74 -13.42
CA THR A 284 12.94 -18.14 -13.33
C THR A 284 12.04 -17.18 -14.08
N PHE A 285 12.28 -15.87 -13.94
CA PHE A 285 11.52 -14.85 -14.66
C PHE A 285 11.65 -15.01 -16.17
N ILE A 286 12.87 -15.18 -16.69
CA ILE A 286 13.13 -15.40 -18.12
C ILE A 286 12.45 -16.71 -18.59
N ALA A 287 12.59 -17.79 -17.83
CA ALA A 287 12.01 -19.08 -18.18
C ALA A 287 10.47 -19.03 -18.21
N VAL A 288 9.84 -18.46 -17.18
CA VAL A 288 8.37 -18.32 -17.12
C VAL A 288 7.86 -17.40 -18.23
N SER A 289 8.52 -16.27 -18.48
CA SER A 289 8.14 -15.36 -19.56
C SER A 289 8.19 -16.04 -20.91
N HIS A 290 9.24 -16.83 -21.16
CA HIS A 290 9.38 -17.60 -22.39
C HIS A 290 8.29 -18.69 -22.54
N MET A 291 7.95 -19.37 -21.42
CA MET A 291 6.85 -20.36 -21.41
C MET A 291 5.49 -19.72 -21.70
N LEU A 292 5.29 -18.47 -21.28
CA LEU A 292 4.09 -17.70 -21.55
C LEU A 292 4.09 -17.00 -22.93
N GLY A 293 5.12 -17.25 -23.77
CA GLY A 293 5.24 -16.64 -25.09
C GLY A 293 5.76 -15.21 -25.13
N TYR A 294 6.26 -14.69 -23.98
CA TYR A 294 6.79 -13.33 -23.89
C TYR A 294 8.33 -13.33 -23.92
N ASN A 295 8.91 -12.33 -24.59
CA ASN A 295 10.35 -12.07 -24.50
C ASN A 295 10.63 -11.08 -23.35
N ALA A 296 10.94 -11.61 -22.15
CA ALA A 296 11.19 -10.80 -20.95
C ALA A 296 12.26 -9.72 -21.14
N ILE A 297 13.33 -10.04 -21.90
CA ILE A 297 14.43 -9.10 -22.17
C ILE A 297 13.93 -7.96 -23.06
N GLU A 298 13.20 -8.27 -24.11
CA GLU A 298 12.62 -7.28 -25.01
C GLU A 298 11.59 -6.39 -24.29
N MET A 299 10.74 -6.97 -23.44
CA MET A 299 9.80 -6.25 -22.63
C MET A 299 10.49 -5.22 -21.72
N ILE A 300 11.56 -5.61 -21.04
CA ILE A 300 12.32 -4.70 -20.17
C ILE A 300 13.06 -3.65 -21.01
N THR A 301 13.78 -4.08 -22.05
CA THR A 301 14.59 -3.17 -22.86
C THR A 301 13.73 -2.15 -23.61
N SER A 302 12.61 -2.55 -24.19
CA SER A 302 11.68 -1.62 -24.87
C SER A 302 11.14 -0.55 -23.91
N ARG A 303 10.99 -0.89 -22.63
CA ARG A 303 10.51 0.06 -21.61
C ARG A 303 11.57 1.08 -21.17
N PHE A 304 12.85 0.68 -21.14
CA PHE A 304 13.95 1.51 -20.64
C PHE A 304 14.75 2.18 -21.75
N ILE A 305 14.80 1.59 -22.95
CA ILE A 305 15.64 2.04 -24.07
C ILE A 305 14.75 2.50 -25.25
N LYS A 306 13.61 3.14 -24.98
CA LYS A 306 12.92 3.89 -26.04
C LYS A 306 13.84 5.04 -26.45
N GLY A 307 14.53 4.88 -27.60
CA GLY A 307 15.36 5.93 -28.18
C GLY A 307 14.51 7.14 -28.50
N GLY A 308 14.69 8.23 -27.76
CA GLY A 308 13.90 9.44 -27.90
C GLY A 308 14.33 10.54 -26.94
N SER A 309 13.48 11.51 -26.74
CA SER A 309 13.70 12.61 -25.82
C SER A 309 13.69 12.16 -24.34
N PHE A 310 14.19 13.00 -23.44
CA PHE A 310 14.07 12.77 -21.99
C PHE A 310 12.60 12.58 -21.55
N ALA A 311 11.66 13.23 -22.24
CA ALA A 311 10.23 13.10 -22.02
C ALA A 311 9.75 11.67 -22.29
N ASP A 312 10.20 11.03 -23.36
CA ASP A 312 9.86 9.63 -23.69
C ASP A 312 10.37 8.68 -22.61
N ASN A 313 11.56 8.94 -22.09
CA ASN A 313 12.14 8.15 -20.99
C ASN A 313 11.35 8.28 -19.68
N THR A 314 10.68 9.42 -19.44
CA THR A 314 9.81 9.64 -18.26
C THR A 314 8.37 9.20 -18.52
N THR A 315 8.06 8.62 -19.68
CA THR A 315 6.69 8.25 -20.07
C THR A 315 5.72 9.44 -20.06
N GLY A 316 6.18 10.61 -20.55
CA GLY A 316 5.39 11.85 -20.62
C GLY A 316 5.18 12.59 -19.28
N ARG A 317 5.68 12.04 -18.16
CA ARG A 317 5.46 12.66 -16.82
C ARG A 317 6.04 14.06 -16.71
N THR A 318 7.20 14.31 -17.31
CA THR A 318 7.82 15.65 -17.31
C THR A 318 6.96 16.69 -18.03
N GLU A 319 6.28 16.30 -19.10
CA GLU A 319 5.34 17.17 -19.81
C GLU A 319 4.08 17.42 -19.00
N ILE A 320 3.55 16.37 -18.35
CA ILE A 320 2.43 16.51 -17.42
C ILE A 320 2.80 17.47 -16.29
N TRP A 321 3.96 17.31 -15.66
CA TRP A 321 4.41 18.19 -14.56
C TRP A 321 4.60 19.64 -15.04
N ARG A 322 5.13 19.81 -16.26
CA ARG A 322 5.26 21.14 -16.86
C ARG A 322 3.88 21.78 -17.05
N SER A 323 2.89 21.05 -17.55
CA SER A 323 1.52 21.57 -17.70
C SER A 323 0.91 22.02 -16.37
N TYR A 324 1.14 21.29 -15.27
CA TYR A 324 0.72 21.72 -13.93
C TYR A 324 1.41 23.01 -13.50
N ILE A 325 2.72 23.13 -13.72
CA ILE A 325 3.49 24.33 -13.39
C ILE A 325 2.99 25.53 -14.21
N ASP A 326 2.71 25.33 -15.49
CA ASP A 326 2.22 26.40 -16.37
C ASP A 326 0.80 26.85 -15.98
N LEU A 327 -0.07 25.92 -15.56
CA LEU A 327 -1.36 26.27 -14.97
C LEU A 327 -1.21 27.15 -13.71
N PHE A 328 -0.27 26.82 -12.83
CA PHE A 328 0.02 27.65 -11.65
C PHE A 328 0.57 29.02 -12.05
N LYS A 329 1.49 29.12 -13.01
CA LYS A 329 2.04 30.41 -13.49
C LYS A 329 0.96 31.30 -14.10
N ALA A 330 0.00 30.70 -14.81
CA ALA A 330 -1.14 31.43 -15.40
C ALA A 330 -2.20 31.83 -14.36
N SER A 331 -2.11 31.33 -13.14
CA SER A 331 -3.13 31.51 -12.09
C SER A 331 -2.73 32.64 -11.13
N GLY A 332 -3.75 33.24 -10.49
CA GLY A 332 -3.52 34.26 -9.47
C GLY A 332 -3.04 33.69 -8.13
N ILE A 333 -2.59 34.57 -7.25
CA ILE A 333 -2.05 34.24 -5.91
C ILE A 333 -3.01 33.37 -5.07
N LYS A 334 -4.33 33.53 -5.24
CA LYS A 334 -5.34 32.72 -4.55
C LYS A 334 -5.18 31.23 -4.86
N VAL A 335 -4.92 30.88 -6.11
CA VAL A 335 -4.71 29.48 -6.53
C VAL A 335 -3.39 28.94 -5.99
N TRP A 336 -2.34 29.74 -5.97
CA TRP A 336 -1.07 29.35 -5.34
C TRP A 336 -1.25 29.01 -3.85
N LEU A 337 -2.03 29.81 -3.13
CA LEU A 337 -2.24 29.62 -1.70
C LEU A 337 -3.20 28.46 -1.41
N PHE A 338 -4.31 28.33 -2.14
CA PHE A 338 -5.42 27.43 -1.77
C PHE A 338 -5.71 26.33 -2.79
N GLY A 339 -4.97 26.31 -3.91
CA GLY A 339 -5.16 25.34 -4.99
C GLY A 339 -6.37 25.63 -5.88
N PHE A 340 -6.61 24.72 -6.81
CA PHE A 340 -7.79 24.72 -7.68
C PHE A 340 -9.03 24.13 -7.01
N GLY A 341 -8.86 23.53 -5.84
CA GLY A 341 -9.91 22.88 -5.07
C GLY A 341 -9.84 21.36 -5.10
N PHE A 342 -10.34 20.76 -4.02
CA PHE A 342 -10.28 19.31 -3.80
C PHE A 342 -10.93 18.49 -4.93
N ASN A 343 -12.00 18.99 -5.52
CA ASN A 343 -12.75 18.30 -6.59
C ASN A 343 -12.42 18.82 -8.00
N ALA A 344 -11.40 19.68 -8.15
CA ALA A 344 -11.03 20.23 -9.44
C ALA A 344 -10.70 19.12 -10.44
N ASN A 345 -11.22 19.27 -11.67
CA ASN A 345 -10.94 18.31 -12.73
C ASN A 345 -9.51 18.46 -13.22
N VAL A 346 -8.86 17.33 -13.40
CA VAL A 346 -7.52 17.23 -13.97
C VAL A 346 -7.65 16.47 -15.29
N SER A 347 -7.12 17.01 -16.36
CA SER A 347 -7.14 16.32 -17.66
C SER A 347 -6.27 15.05 -17.64
N LEU A 348 -5.16 15.07 -16.89
CA LEU A 348 -4.24 13.97 -16.71
C LEU A 348 -3.74 13.94 -15.26
N THR A 349 -3.65 12.75 -14.68
CA THR A 349 -3.09 12.53 -13.33
C THR A 349 -1.61 12.93 -13.31
N ALA A 350 -1.17 13.66 -12.29
CA ALA A 350 0.22 14.09 -12.19
C ALA A 350 1.21 12.93 -11.99
N HIS A 351 0.74 11.76 -11.57
CA HIS A 351 1.59 10.64 -11.13
C HIS A 351 2.66 11.09 -10.13
N ASN A 352 2.33 12.08 -9.30
CA ASN A 352 3.16 12.62 -8.24
C ASN A 352 2.23 13.20 -7.17
N THR A 353 2.21 12.58 -6.00
CA THR A 353 1.33 12.97 -4.90
C THR A 353 1.56 14.43 -4.45
N PHE A 354 2.80 14.91 -4.46
CA PHE A 354 3.10 16.29 -4.02
C PHE A 354 2.56 17.34 -5.00
N ILE A 355 2.69 17.08 -6.30
CA ILE A 355 2.14 17.96 -7.33
C ILE A 355 0.62 17.97 -7.27
N GLU A 356 -0.01 16.81 -7.08
CA GLU A 356 -1.48 16.75 -6.93
C GLU A 356 -1.97 17.44 -5.67
N LEU A 357 -1.29 17.24 -4.53
CA LEU A 357 -1.64 17.95 -3.30
C LEU A 357 -1.49 19.47 -3.48
N LEU A 358 -0.42 19.91 -4.14
CA LEU A 358 -0.24 21.32 -4.46
C LEU A 358 -1.36 21.83 -5.38
N TYR A 359 -1.73 21.07 -6.41
CA TYR A 359 -2.80 21.42 -7.34
C TYR A 359 -4.15 21.54 -6.64
N HIS A 360 -4.52 20.56 -5.85
CA HIS A 360 -5.84 20.55 -5.21
C HIS A 360 -5.93 21.47 -4.00
N TYR A 361 -4.84 21.65 -3.24
CA TYR A 361 -4.89 22.29 -1.93
C TYR A 361 -3.99 23.53 -1.80
N GLY A 362 -3.19 23.83 -2.80
CA GLY A 362 -2.21 24.93 -2.76
C GLY A 362 -1.11 24.74 -1.70
N ILE A 363 -0.33 25.79 -1.49
CA ILE A 363 0.77 25.76 -0.52
C ILE A 363 0.25 25.59 0.90
N VAL A 364 -0.85 26.25 1.25
CA VAL A 364 -1.45 26.15 2.60
C VAL A 364 -1.87 24.73 2.89
N GLY A 365 -2.57 24.08 1.94
CA GLY A 365 -2.98 22.70 2.09
C GLY A 365 -1.80 21.74 2.12
N LEU A 366 -0.77 21.95 1.29
CA LEU A 366 0.44 21.12 1.32
C LEU A 366 1.16 21.20 2.69
N ILE A 367 1.20 22.38 3.30
CA ILE A 367 1.75 22.56 4.66
C ILE A 367 0.87 21.85 5.70
N LEU A 368 -0.45 21.96 5.61
CA LEU A 368 -1.38 21.28 6.50
C LEU A 368 -1.21 19.75 6.42
N TRP A 369 -1.11 19.19 5.23
CA TRP A 369 -0.87 17.77 5.02
C TRP A 369 0.49 17.32 5.55
N GLY A 370 1.53 18.06 5.25
CA GLY A 370 2.89 17.79 5.75
C GLY A 370 2.94 17.84 7.27
N THR A 371 2.26 18.82 7.90
CA THR A 371 2.16 18.95 9.35
C THR A 371 1.36 17.79 9.96
N TYR A 372 0.28 17.35 9.31
CA TYR A 372 -0.49 16.18 9.73
C TYR A 372 0.35 14.90 9.73
N PHE A 373 1.11 14.65 8.66
CA PHE A 373 2.01 13.50 8.60
C PHE A 373 3.11 13.58 9.66
N ALA A 374 3.72 14.76 9.84
CA ALA A 374 4.73 14.97 10.88
C ALA A 374 4.16 14.75 12.28
N TYR A 375 2.91 15.17 12.51
CA TYR A 375 2.21 14.95 13.77
C TYR A 375 1.93 13.45 14.00
N CYS A 376 1.44 12.73 12.99
CA CYS A 376 1.27 11.28 13.08
C CYS A 376 2.60 10.58 13.38
N LEU A 377 3.67 10.97 12.71
CA LEU A 377 5.02 10.44 12.95
C LEU A 377 5.47 10.71 14.40
N LYS A 378 5.21 11.90 14.92
CA LYS A 378 5.50 12.26 16.32
C LYS A 378 4.75 11.37 17.30
N LEU A 379 3.44 11.13 17.08
CA LEU A 379 2.64 10.25 17.94
C LEU A 379 3.22 8.82 18.01
N PHE A 380 3.69 8.30 16.88
CA PHE A 380 4.36 7.00 16.88
C PHE A 380 5.68 7.04 17.63
N ARG A 381 6.47 8.08 17.43
CA ARG A 381 7.77 8.27 18.12
C ARG A 381 7.62 8.38 19.63
N GLU A 382 6.62 9.12 20.13
CA GLU A 382 6.41 9.30 21.58
C GLU A 382 6.03 8.01 22.30
N LYS A 383 5.39 7.07 21.60
CA LYS A 383 5.00 5.78 22.15
C LYS A 383 6.12 4.74 22.11
N THR A 384 7.22 5.04 21.43
CA THR A 384 8.31 4.10 21.16
C THR A 384 9.65 4.75 21.49
N GLU A 385 10.29 4.28 22.57
CA GLU A 385 11.47 4.94 23.15
C GLU A 385 12.80 4.71 22.42
N THR A 386 12.85 3.99 21.29
CA THR A 386 14.12 3.73 20.59
C THR A 386 14.01 3.85 19.08
N PHE A 387 14.72 4.85 18.56
CA PHE A 387 15.02 5.03 17.15
C PHE A 387 16.15 4.06 16.73
N GLU A 388 15.81 2.88 16.28
CA GLU A 388 16.78 2.05 15.57
C GLU A 388 16.64 2.29 14.06
N ASN A 389 17.77 2.56 13.38
CA ASN A 389 17.88 2.90 11.94
C ASN A 389 17.26 1.90 10.94
N LYS A 390 16.71 0.80 11.41
CA LYS A 390 16.17 -0.28 10.57
C LYS A 390 14.88 0.08 9.85
N SER A 391 14.10 0.99 10.42
CA SER A 391 12.77 1.34 9.93
C SER A 391 12.75 2.52 8.93
N SER A 392 13.81 3.32 8.90
CA SER A 392 13.90 4.46 7.97
C SER A 392 13.78 4.03 6.50
N MET A 393 14.22 2.82 6.15
CA MET A 393 14.14 2.30 4.78
C MET A 393 12.72 2.12 4.27
N VAL A 394 11.81 1.61 5.11
CA VAL A 394 10.40 1.46 4.72
C VAL A 394 9.78 2.82 4.44
N CYS A 395 10.06 3.80 5.30
CA CYS A 395 9.58 5.16 5.13
C CYS A 395 10.20 5.84 3.89
N MET A 396 11.50 5.67 3.64
CA MET A 396 12.14 6.20 2.44
C MET A 396 11.55 5.60 1.17
N CYS A 397 11.28 4.30 1.15
CA CYS A 397 10.63 3.64 0.02
C CYS A 397 9.24 4.23 -0.26
N LEU A 398 8.47 4.47 0.80
CA LEU A 398 7.17 5.10 0.67
C LEU A 398 7.28 6.52 0.08
N ILE A 399 8.19 7.35 0.61
CA ILE A 399 8.40 8.73 0.13
C ILE A 399 8.82 8.74 -1.34
N VAL A 400 9.77 7.89 -1.73
CA VAL A 400 10.18 7.77 -3.13
C VAL A 400 9.02 7.28 -4.00
N GLY A 401 8.25 6.31 -3.51
CA GLY A 401 7.09 5.77 -4.24
C GLY A 401 6.03 6.83 -4.53
N ILE A 402 5.65 7.63 -3.55
CA ILE A 402 4.64 8.69 -3.72
C ILE A 402 5.13 9.86 -4.58
N PHE A 403 6.45 10.01 -4.76
CA PHE A 403 6.99 10.95 -5.73
C PHE A 403 6.70 10.54 -7.17
N PHE A 404 6.51 9.25 -7.42
CA PHE A 404 6.20 8.71 -8.74
C PHE A 404 4.73 8.27 -8.91
N LEU A 405 3.88 8.48 -7.91
CA LEU A 405 2.48 8.05 -7.90
C LEU A 405 1.56 9.10 -7.29
N SER A 406 0.37 9.20 -7.83
CA SER A 406 -0.76 9.92 -7.26
C SER A 406 -1.49 9.01 -6.28
N ALA A 407 -0.88 8.73 -5.12
CA ALA A 407 -1.29 7.64 -4.26
C ALA A 407 -2.13 8.05 -3.04
N TYR A 408 -2.37 9.35 -2.82
CA TYR A 408 -3.05 9.82 -1.61
C TYR A 408 -4.54 9.43 -1.51
N THR A 409 -5.14 8.96 -2.59
CA THR A 409 -6.51 8.42 -2.61
C THR A 409 -6.56 6.89 -2.68
N TYR A 410 -5.40 6.20 -2.55
CA TYR A 410 -5.30 4.75 -2.67
C TYR A 410 -5.13 4.08 -1.30
N GLU A 411 -5.94 3.09 -0.99
CA GLU A 411 -6.05 2.46 0.33
C GLU A 411 -4.72 1.84 0.79
N ALA A 412 -4.03 1.13 -0.09
CA ALA A 412 -2.75 0.49 0.23
C ALA A 412 -1.66 1.50 0.59
N PHE A 413 -1.76 2.75 0.10
CA PHE A 413 -0.86 3.83 0.49
C PHE A 413 -1.00 4.16 1.98
N TRP A 414 -2.21 4.23 2.50
CA TRP A 414 -2.47 4.54 3.90
C TRP A 414 -2.00 3.43 4.83
N ILE A 415 -2.20 2.18 4.41
CA ILE A 415 -1.63 1.03 5.12
C ILE A 415 -0.09 1.07 5.06
N GLY A 416 0.51 1.41 3.91
CA GLY A 416 1.95 1.60 3.79
C GLY A 416 2.51 2.66 4.74
N ILE A 417 1.79 3.78 4.94
CA ILE A 417 2.14 4.80 5.93
C ILE A 417 2.05 4.23 7.35
N ALA A 418 0.97 3.51 7.67
CA ALA A 418 0.83 2.88 8.98
C ALA A 418 1.96 1.89 9.27
N ILE A 419 2.33 1.05 8.29
CA ILE A 419 3.46 0.14 8.37
C ILE A 419 4.77 0.90 8.63
N SER A 420 5.03 1.94 7.82
CA SER A 420 6.22 2.77 7.97
C SER A 420 6.32 3.33 9.38
N PHE A 421 5.22 3.83 9.91
CA PHE A 421 5.18 4.40 11.25
C PHE A 421 5.33 3.35 12.34
N MET A 422 4.68 2.21 12.26
CA MET A 422 4.83 1.13 13.24
C MET A 422 6.25 0.54 13.26
N THR A 423 6.95 0.52 12.14
CA THR A 423 8.33 0.05 12.09
C THR A 423 9.33 1.05 12.65
N PHE A 424 8.99 2.34 12.77
CA PHE A 424 9.83 3.34 13.45
C PHE A 424 9.93 3.11 14.95
N GLY A 425 8.97 2.40 15.51
CA GLY A 425 8.86 2.22 16.92
C GLY A 425 9.20 0.83 17.40
N LYS A 426 10.44 0.55 17.74
CA LYS A 426 10.78 -0.69 18.40
C LYS A 426 10.69 -0.60 19.91
N ARG A 427 9.93 -1.53 20.49
CA ARG A 427 9.77 -1.77 21.91
C ARG A 427 11.09 -1.82 22.69
N LYS A 428 11.23 -0.99 23.69
CA LYS A 428 11.88 -1.33 24.95
C LYS A 428 10.94 -2.26 25.76
N GLN A 429 10.90 -3.54 25.43
CA GLN A 429 10.24 -4.55 26.28
C GLN A 429 11.25 -5.44 27.05
N ALA A 430 12.52 -5.14 27.03
CA ALA A 430 13.56 -5.93 27.69
C ALA A 430 14.06 -5.34 29.01
N GLY A 431 13.29 -4.54 29.74
CA GLY A 431 13.86 -3.91 30.95
C GLY A 431 12.94 -3.64 32.12
N ARG A 432 11.69 -4.10 32.14
CA ARG A 432 10.77 -3.84 33.26
C ARG A 432 10.40 -5.05 34.12
N ASN A 433 11.21 -6.07 34.16
CA ASN A 433 11.03 -7.15 35.14
C ASN A 433 12.34 -7.42 35.91
N HIS A 434 12.87 -6.43 36.58
CA HIS A 434 13.77 -6.61 37.73
C HIS A 434 13.69 -5.33 38.59
N VAL A 435 12.64 -5.19 39.37
CA VAL A 435 12.65 -4.67 40.74
C VAL A 435 11.53 -5.38 41.50
#